data_e681a51239d218a2b2bc2a71e7b61f9d
#
_entry.id   e681a51239d218a2b2bc2a71e7b61f9d
#
_cell.length_a   1.000
_cell.length_b   1.000
_cell.length_c   1.000
_cell.angle_alpha   90.00
_cell.angle_beta   90.00
_cell.angle_gamma   90.00
#
_symmetry.space_group_name_H-M   'P 1'
#
loop_
_entity.id
_entity.type
_entity.pdbx_description
1 polymer ?
#
loop_
_entity_poly.entity_id
_entity_poly.type
_entity_poly.pdbx_seq_one_letter_code
_entity_poly.pdbx_strand_id
1 'polypeptide(L)'
;LVEGNGPKTIHTGCGIYFGLTWDRDFIYILCRNNLGHGKVRRIFGYTVTIEILDKNFRQVDSVRCPSIHDPHQAIARDGCIYVANTGKDRIEIYNNNRFSSINWTGEQKDVHHINTIGFDESFFYVLENNKQQRSTVKVFDFNWQPVQDVSVGLGAHNIFRQDQMLYICSSLDRAMIRYDLRSKEITEFSLLGGEWLPRGLAKGNDRFYIGLSAEGTRQERHGRMPGKLIRTNEDFEIIDTVELDGAGQVNEVRLISELDGAHNKVPF
;
A
#
# COMPACT_ATOMS: atom_id res chain seq x y z
N LEU A 1 10.88 -8.78 -7.31
CA LEU A 1 12.12 -8.52 -6.59
C LEU A 1 13.03 -7.66 -7.46
N VAL A 2 13.68 -6.67 -6.88
CA VAL A 2 14.72 -5.86 -7.54
C VAL A 2 16.03 -6.06 -6.77
N GLU A 3 17.05 -6.50 -7.47
CA GLU A 3 18.39 -6.75 -6.95
C GLU A 3 19.43 -6.09 -7.86
N GLY A 4 20.72 -6.17 -7.53
CA GLY A 4 21.81 -5.58 -8.31
C GLY A 4 21.85 -5.97 -9.79
N ASN A 5 21.26 -7.09 -10.17
CA ASN A 5 21.14 -7.59 -11.55
C ASN A 5 19.84 -7.15 -12.27
N GLY A 6 19.07 -6.25 -11.69
CA GLY A 6 17.81 -5.74 -12.23
C GLY A 6 16.55 -6.47 -11.69
N PRO A 7 15.37 -6.12 -12.24
CA PRO A 7 14.10 -6.67 -11.75
C PRO A 7 13.93 -8.14 -12.14
N LYS A 8 13.43 -8.93 -11.18
CA LYS A 8 13.14 -10.36 -11.38
C LYS A 8 11.74 -10.67 -10.87
N THR A 9 10.92 -11.33 -11.70
CA THR A 9 9.65 -11.90 -11.27
C THR A 9 9.90 -13.19 -10.51
N ILE A 10 9.49 -13.25 -9.25
CA ILE A 10 9.71 -14.42 -8.37
C ILE A 10 8.42 -15.15 -8.04
N HIS A 11 7.27 -14.47 -8.17
CA HIS A 11 5.96 -15.05 -7.94
C HIS A 11 4.94 -14.41 -8.87
N THR A 12 4.01 -15.21 -9.39
CA THR A 12 2.88 -14.77 -10.22
C THR A 12 1.64 -15.56 -9.84
N GLY A 13 0.52 -14.86 -9.78
CA GLY A 13 -0.80 -15.46 -9.51
C GLY A 13 -1.83 -15.05 -10.56
N CYS A 14 -3.09 -15.33 -10.28
CA CYS A 14 -4.21 -15.12 -11.20
C CYS A 14 -4.89 -13.76 -11.07
N GLY A 15 -4.28 -12.80 -10.39
CA GLY A 15 -4.96 -11.54 -10.06
C GLY A 15 -4.06 -10.31 -10.01
N ILE A 16 -4.54 -9.31 -9.29
CA ILE A 16 -3.82 -8.06 -9.04
C ILE A 16 -3.35 -8.07 -7.60
N TYR A 17 -2.07 -7.85 -7.40
CA TYR A 17 -1.46 -7.73 -6.08
C TYR A 17 -1.53 -6.29 -5.58
N PHE A 18 -1.92 -6.12 -4.31
CA PHE A 18 -2.08 -4.80 -3.69
C PHE A 18 -1.16 -4.60 -2.50
N GLY A 19 -1.24 -5.47 -1.50
CA GLY A 19 -0.48 -5.36 -0.28
C GLY A 19 0.57 -6.45 -0.17
N LEU A 20 1.72 -6.11 0.40
CA LEU A 20 2.83 -7.01 0.69
C LEU A 20 3.31 -6.73 2.11
N THR A 21 3.30 -7.76 2.94
CA THR A 21 3.77 -7.68 4.33
C THR A 21 4.40 -9.01 4.74
N TRP A 22 5.08 -9.04 5.87
CA TRP A 22 5.65 -10.25 6.45
C TRP A 22 5.64 -10.23 7.96
N ASP A 23 5.76 -11.40 8.55
CA ASP A 23 6.13 -11.61 9.93
C ASP A 23 7.46 -12.37 10.01
N ARG A 24 7.74 -12.98 11.16
CA ARG A 24 8.95 -13.76 11.35
C ARG A 24 9.07 -14.96 10.42
N ASP A 25 7.96 -15.58 10.04
CA ASP A 25 7.95 -16.91 9.42
C ASP A 25 7.50 -16.88 7.96
N PHE A 26 6.63 -15.93 7.59
CA PHE A 26 5.98 -15.91 6.29
C PHE A 26 5.90 -14.53 5.66
N ILE A 27 5.78 -14.53 4.34
CA ILE A 27 5.41 -13.37 3.53
C ILE A 27 3.93 -13.49 3.17
N TYR A 28 3.19 -12.41 3.30
CA TYR A 28 1.76 -12.34 2.98
C TYR A 28 1.55 -11.38 1.82
N ILE A 29 0.91 -11.87 0.76
CA ILE A 29 0.58 -11.07 -0.42
C ILE A 29 -0.93 -11.01 -0.57
N LEU A 30 -1.45 -9.79 -0.58
CA LEU A 30 -2.88 -9.56 -0.77
C LEU A 30 -3.21 -9.54 -2.27
N CYS A 31 -3.98 -10.52 -2.71
CA CYS A 31 -4.34 -10.72 -4.10
C CYS A 31 -5.84 -10.57 -4.32
N ARG A 32 -6.23 -9.77 -5.31
CA ARG A 32 -7.58 -9.74 -5.82
C ARG A 32 -7.64 -10.55 -7.12
N ASN A 33 -8.21 -11.74 -7.04
CA ASN A 33 -8.36 -12.62 -8.18
C ASN A 33 -9.45 -12.09 -9.13
N ASN A 34 -9.08 -11.77 -10.36
CA ASN A 34 -10.02 -11.42 -11.40
C ASN A 34 -10.59 -12.71 -12.04
N LEU A 35 -11.67 -13.22 -11.51
CA LEU A 35 -12.40 -14.31 -12.14
C LEU A 35 -13.13 -13.75 -13.38
N GLY A 36 -12.41 -13.67 -14.51
CA GLY A 36 -12.96 -13.35 -15.84
C GLY A 36 -13.31 -11.88 -16.08
N HIS A 37 -13.55 -11.57 -17.36
CA HIS A 37 -14.05 -10.27 -17.82
C HIS A 37 -15.57 -10.36 -18.08
N GLY A 38 -16.30 -9.27 -17.85
CA GLY A 38 -17.70 -9.13 -18.27
C GLY A 38 -18.74 -9.80 -17.38
N LYS A 39 -19.63 -10.65 -17.92
CA LYS A 39 -20.78 -11.22 -17.21
C LYS A 39 -20.40 -12.10 -16.01
N VAL A 40 -19.31 -12.83 -16.08
CA VAL A 40 -18.82 -13.70 -14.99
C VAL A 40 -18.48 -12.87 -13.75
N ARG A 41 -17.84 -11.70 -13.93
CA ARG A 41 -17.54 -10.75 -12.86
C ARG A 41 -18.79 -10.22 -12.16
N ARG A 42 -19.90 -10.01 -12.89
CA ARG A 42 -21.17 -9.54 -12.31
C ARG A 42 -21.83 -10.62 -11.43
N ILE A 43 -21.62 -11.90 -11.73
CA ILE A 43 -22.27 -13.00 -11.05
C ILE A 43 -21.47 -13.46 -9.82
N PHE A 44 -20.14 -13.57 -9.94
CA PHE A 44 -19.28 -14.17 -8.90
C PHE A 44 -18.48 -13.15 -8.09
N GLY A 45 -18.48 -11.88 -8.48
CA GLY A 45 -17.71 -10.84 -7.79
C GLY A 45 -16.18 -11.02 -7.92
N TYR A 46 -15.44 -10.34 -7.04
CA TYR A 46 -14.01 -10.57 -6.85
C TYR A 46 -13.79 -11.59 -5.75
N THR A 47 -12.85 -12.49 -5.92
CA THR A 47 -12.32 -13.26 -4.80
C THR A 47 -11.04 -12.61 -4.34
N VAL A 48 -10.97 -12.28 -3.07
CA VAL A 48 -9.76 -11.80 -2.42
C VAL A 48 -9.12 -12.95 -1.66
N THR A 49 -7.82 -13.10 -1.79
CA THR A 49 -7.01 -14.07 -1.05
C THR A 49 -5.80 -13.40 -0.43
N ILE A 50 -5.35 -13.90 0.70
CA ILE A 50 -4.02 -13.67 1.22
C ILE A 50 -3.19 -14.88 0.81
N GLU A 51 -2.24 -14.71 -0.08
CA GLU A 51 -1.28 -15.76 -0.44
C GLU A 51 -0.15 -15.74 0.58
N ILE A 52 0.20 -16.91 1.09
CA ILE A 52 1.22 -17.09 2.13
C ILE A 52 2.44 -17.77 1.50
N LEU A 53 3.58 -17.11 1.55
CA LEU A 53 4.84 -17.62 0.99
C LEU A 53 5.84 -17.87 2.11
N ASP A 54 6.70 -18.85 1.89
CA ASP A 54 7.91 -19.05 2.71
C ASP A 54 8.99 -18.01 2.39
N LYS A 55 10.08 -18.02 3.13
CA LYS A 55 11.23 -17.13 2.94
C LYS A 55 11.96 -17.30 1.59
N ASN A 56 11.68 -18.37 0.86
CA ASN A 56 12.18 -18.61 -0.49
C ASN A 56 11.17 -18.18 -1.56
N PHE A 57 10.12 -17.43 -1.17
CA PHE A 57 9.03 -16.97 -2.03
C PHE A 57 8.22 -18.09 -2.67
N ARG A 58 8.16 -19.28 -2.07
CA ARG A 58 7.31 -20.38 -2.51
C ARG A 58 5.97 -20.27 -1.79
N GLN A 59 4.89 -20.31 -2.52
CA GLN A 59 3.56 -20.33 -1.93
C GLN A 59 3.36 -21.64 -1.15
N VAL A 60 3.07 -21.52 0.14
CA VAL A 60 2.83 -22.64 1.06
C VAL A 60 1.38 -22.75 1.47
N ASP A 61 0.62 -21.66 1.42
CA ASP A 61 -0.80 -21.64 1.76
C ASP A 61 -1.51 -20.45 1.11
N SER A 62 -2.83 -20.40 1.24
CA SER A 62 -3.66 -19.26 0.87
C SER A 62 -4.94 -19.18 1.70
N VAL A 63 -5.34 -17.99 2.10
CA VAL A 63 -6.54 -17.73 2.87
C VAL A 63 -7.54 -16.97 2.02
N ARG A 64 -8.73 -17.54 1.82
CA ARG A 64 -9.84 -16.85 1.17
C ARG A 64 -10.45 -15.81 2.11
N CYS A 65 -10.66 -14.60 1.62
CA CYS A 65 -11.14 -13.45 2.38
C CYS A 65 -12.51 -12.98 1.87
N PRO A 66 -13.63 -13.66 2.24
CA PRO A 66 -14.94 -13.36 1.67
C PRO A 66 -15.53 -12.02 2.12
N SER A 67 -15.07 -11.46 3.25
CA SER A 67 -15.50 -10.16 3.77
C SER A 67 -14.79 -8.97 3.11
N ILE A 68 -13.67 -9.22 2.42
CA ILE A 68 -12.83 -8.16 1.84
C ILE A 68 -13.26 -7.87 0.41
N HIS A 69 -13.45 -6.58 0.13
CA HIS A 69 -13.85 -6.06 -1.18
C HIS A 69 -12.90 -4.94 -1.61
N ASP A 70 -12.30 -5.08 -2.79
CA ASP A 70 -11.37 -4.11 -3.38
C ASP A 70 -10.25 -3.66 -2.39
N PRO A 71 -9.42 -4.59 -1.91
CA PRO A 71 -8.37 -4.28 -0.94
C PRO A 71 -7.28 -3.42 -1.58
N HIS A 72 -6.58 -2.61 -0.77
CA HIS A 72 -5.45 -1.81 -1.28
C HIS A 72 -4.13 -2.08 -0.57
N GLN A 73 -4.13 -2.42 0.71
CA GLN A 73 -2.90 -2.71 1.43
C GLN A 73 -3.13 -3.71 2.56
N ALA A 74 -2.07 -4.39 2.95
CA ALA A 74 -2.03 -5.23 4.15
C ALA A 74 -0.77 -4.95 4.96
N ILE A 75 -0.90 -5.05 6.29
CA ILE A 75 0.22 -4.94 7.22
C ILE A 75 0.09 -5.99 8.32
N ALA A 76 1.17 -6.74 8.57
CA ALA A 76 1.22 -7.71 9.66
C ALA A 76 1.78 -7.06 10.94
N ARG A 77 1.11 -7.25 12.06
CA ARG A 77 1.54 -6.81 13.38
C ARG A 77 0.97 -7.73 14.46
N ASP A 78 1.81 -8.11 15.42
CA ASP A 78 1.42 -8.86 16.63
C ASP A 78 0.58 -10.12 16.32
N GLY A 79 0.96 -10.87 15.27
CA GLY A 79 0.28 -12.08 14.81
C GLY A 79 -1.05 -11.83 14.07
N CYS A 80 -1.39 -10.57 13.80
CA CYS A 80 -2.56 -10.17 13.02
C CYS A 80 -2.14 -9.63 11.65
N ILE A 81 -2.99 -9.79 10.64
CA ILE A 81 -2.88 -9.11 9.35
C ILE A 81 -4.04 -8.13 9.25
N TYR A 82 -3.70 -6.85 9.19
CA TYR A 82 -4.64 -5.75 9.01
C TYR A 82 -4.73 -5.44 7.52
N VAL A 83 -5.93 -5.34 6.99
CA VAL A 83 -6.19 -5.10 5.56
C VAL A 83 -7.05 -3.87 5.36
N ALA A 84 -6.59 -2.93 4.56
CA ALA A 84 -7.40 -1.81 4.09
C ALA A 84 -8.46 -2.32 3.11
N ASN A 85 -9.69 -2.50 3.60
CA ASN A 85 -10.85 -2.98 2.84
C ASN A 85 -11.57 -1.79 2.23
N THR A 86 -11.04 -1.26 1.14
CA THR A 86 -11.51 -0.07 0.45
C THR A 86 -12.97 -0.17 0.03
N GLY A 87 -13.37 -1.31 -0.51
CA GLY A 87 -14.75 -1.51 -0.96
C GLY A 87 -15.80 -1.51 0.14
N LYS A 88 -15.39 -1.51 1.41
CA LYS A 88 -16.24 -1.47 2.61
C LYS A 88 -15.89 -0.33 3.57
N ASP A 89 -14.93 0.52 3.21
CA ASP A 89 -14.44 1.64 4.03
C ASP A 89 -14.13 1.26 5.49
N ARG A 90 -13.36 0.18 5.67
CA ARG A 90 -13.00 -0.31 7.01
C ARG A 90 -11.68 -1.07 6.99
N ILE A 91 -11.13 -1.36 8.16
CA ILE A 91 -10.00 -2.29 8.31
C ILE A 91 -10.54 -3.67 8.66
N GLU A 92 -10.13 -4.68 7.90
CA GLU A 92 -10.32 -6.08 8.25
C GLU A 92 -9.08 -6.59 8.98
N ILE A 93 -9.29 -7.43 9.98
CA ILE A 93 -8.24 -8.04 10.78
C ILE A 93 -8.36 -9.55 10.66
N TYR A 94 -7.31 -10.17 10.14
CA TYR A 94 -7.19 -11.63 10.11
C TYR A 94 -6.25 -12.10 11.21
N ASN A 95 -6.72 -13.00 12.05
CA ASN A 95 -5.95 -13.62 13.12
C ASN A 95 -6.49 -15.04 13.40
N ASN A 96 -5.59 -16.03 13.45
CA ASN A 96 -5.93 -17.41 13.80
C ASN A 96 -7.16 -17.95 13.04
N ASN A 97 -7.19 -17.82 11.71
CA ASN A 97 -8.28 -18.26 10.84
C ASN A 97 -9.64 -17.55 11.07
N ARG A 98 -9.63 -16.39 11.71
CA ARG A 98 -10.83 -15.58 11.96
C ARG A 98 -10.67 -14.18 11.40
N PHE A 99 -11.79 -13.62 10.93
CA PHE A 99 -11.88 -12.24 10.52
C PHE A 99 -12.69 -11.45 11.53
N SER A 100 -12.20 -10.26 11.86
CA SER A 100 -12.92 -9.21 12.55
C SER A 100 -12.71 -7.89 11.80
N SER A 101 -13.45 -6.83 12.14
CA SER A 101 -13.31 -5.56 11.45
C SER A 101 -13.43 -4.37 12.38
N ILE A 102 -12.74 -3.28 12.03
CA ILE A 102 -12.87 -1.97 12.63
C ILE A 102 -13.51 -1.04 11.60
N ASN A 103 -14.67 -0.54 11.94
CA ASN A 103 -15.46 0.36 11.08
C ASN A 103 -15.84 1.61 11.86
N TRP A 104 -15.05 2.68 11.73
CA TRP A 104 -15.33 3.99 12.35
C TRP A 104 -16.19 4.89 11.47
N THR A 105 -16.30 4.60 10.18
CA THR A 105 -17.02 5.42 9.22
C THR A 105 -18.53 5.16 9.26
N GLY A 106 -18.94 3.97 9.74
CA GLY A 106 -20.32 3.48 9.65
C GLY A 106 -20.73 3.05 8.23
N GLU A 107 -19.87 3.28 7.24
CA GLU A 107 -20.15 2.94 5.84
C GLU A 107 -19.99 1.44 5.57
N GLN A 108 -20.67 0.96 4.53
CA GLN A 108 -20.57 -0.41 4.03
C GLN A 108 -20.20 -0.47 2.55
N LYS A 109 -19.72 0.64 2.01
CA LYS A 109 -19.35 0.83 0.61
C LYS A 109 -18.18 1.81 0.52
N ASP A 110 -17.50 1.83 -0.62
CA ASP A 110 -16.39 2.74 -0.93
C ASP A 110 -16.86 4.22 -1.01
N VAL A 111 -16.77 4.92 0.11
CA VAL A 111 -17.02 6.38 0.24
C VAL A 111 -15.70 7.14 0.38
N HIS A 112 -14.92 6.85 1.41
CA HIS A 112 -13.66 7.52 1.74
C HIS A 112 -12.45 6.92 1.01
N HIS A 113 -12.62 5.75 0.43
CA HIS A 113 -11.58 5.04 -0.30
C HIS A 113 -10.33 4.79 0.55
N ILE A 114 -10.53 4.10 1.68
CA ILE A 114 -9.45 3.71 2.60
C ILE A 114 -8.46 2.83 1.85
N ASN A 115 -7.22 3.25 1.71
CA ASN A 115 -6.25 2.52 0.89
C ASN A 115 -4.93 2.17 1.57
N THR A 116 -4.64 2.74 2.73
CA THR A 116 -3.39 2.45 3.43
C THR A 116 -3.60 2.38 4.93
N ILE A 117 -2.91 1.46 5.56
CA ILE A 117 -2.73 1.40 7.00
C ILE A 117 -1.24 1.34 7.32
N GLY A 118 -0.80 2.17 8.26
CA GLY A 118 0.53 2.15 8.83
C GLY A 118 0.46 2.16 10.34
N PHE A 119 1.57 1.95 11.01
CA PHE A 119 1.66 2.09 12.46
C PHE A 119 3.08 2.46 12.89
N ASP A 120 3.18 3.03 14.07
CA ASP A 120 4.43 3.13 14.82
C ASP A 120 4.28 2.46 16.20
N GLU A 121 5.08 2.86 17.17
CA GLU A 121 5.04 2.32 18.52
C GLU A 121 3.81 2.76 19.32
N SER A 122 3.11 3.81 18.90
CA SER A 122 2.04 4.47 19.65
C SER A 122 0.70 4.52 18.94
N PHE A 123 0.68 4.54 17.59
CA PHE A 123 -0.52 4.84 16.82
C PHE A 123 -0.67 3.96 15.57
N PHE A 124 -1.93 3.82 15.15
CA PHE A 124 -2.28 3.45 13.78
C PHE A 124 -2.54 4.71 12.94
N TYR A 125 -2.15 4.65 11.68
CA TYR A 125 -2.39 5.67 10.66
C TYR A 125 -3.22 5.04 9.55
N VAL A 126 -4.40 5.57 9.29
CA VAL A 126 -5.26 5.10 8.20
C VAL A 126 -5.43 6.21 7.19
N LEU A 127 -5.11 5.93 5.94
CA LEU A 127 -5.22 6.90 4.86
C LEU A 127 -6.56 6.73 4.14
N GLU A 128 -7.40 7.73 4.25
CA GLU A 128 -8.60 7.95 3.45
C GLU A 128 -8.21 8.76 2.21
N ASN A 129 -8.25 8.13 1.04
CA ASN A 129 -7.88 8.77 -0.22
C ASN A 129 -8.88 9.86 -0.65
N ASN A 130 -10.15 9.71 -0.27
CA ASN A 130 -11.26 10.64 -0.54
C ASN A 130 -11.48 10.97 -2.04
N LYS A 131 -10.93 10.15 -2.94
CA LYS A 131 -11.11 10.23 -4.41
C LYS A 131 -10.68 11.59 -4.99
N GLN A 132 -11.64 12.45 -5.32
CA GLN A 132 -11.39 13.78 -5.90
C GLN A 132 -11.23 14.90 -4.83
N GLN A 133 -11.35 14.55 -3.56
CA GLN A 133 -11.16 15.49 -2.45
C GLN A 133 -9.77 15.31 -1.84
N ARG A 134 -9.37 16.25 -1.00
CA ARG A 134 -8.12 16.11 -0.25
C ARG A 134 -8.17 14.87 0.63
N SER A 135 -7.10 14.11 0.57
CA SER A 135 -6.94 12.91 1.37
C SER A 135 -6.78 13.26 2.85
N THR A 136 -7.16 12.33 3.71
CA THR A 136 -7.06 12.49 5.17
C THR A 136 -6.29 11.33 5.78
N VAL A 137 -5.30 11.62 6.61
CA VAL A 137 -4.69 10.64 7.50
C VAL A 137 -5.44 10.68 8.83
N LYS A 138 -6.11 9.58 9.15
CA LYS A 138 -6.73 9.34 10.45
C LYS A 138 -5.70 8.70 11.38
N VAL A 139 -5.48 9.30 12.53
CA VAL A 139 -4.59 8.76 13.57
C VAL A 139 -5.43 8.17 14.69
N PHE A 140 -5.17 6.91 15.02
CA PHE A 140 -5.86 6.18 16.09
C PHE A 140 -4.86 5.67 17.13
N ASP A 141 -5.24 5.61 18.38
CA ASP A 141 -4.53 4.81 19.38
C ASP A 141 -4.72 3.29 19.13
N PHE A 142 -4.05 2.45 19.90
CA PHE A 142 -4.19 0.99 19.76
C PHE A 142 -5.53 0.42 20.23
N ASN A 143 -6.39 1.23 20.82
CA ASN A 143 -7.77 0.91 21.13
C ASN A 143 -8.74 1.39 20.05
N TRP A 144 -8.21 1.89 18.91
CA TRP A 144 -8.96 2.46 17.79
C TRP A 144 -9.77 3.71 18.17
N GLN A 145 -9.32 4.44 19.21
CA GLN A 145 -9.89 5.75 19.50
C GLN A 145 -9.25 6.80 18.59
N PRO A 146 -10.04 7.67 17.95
CA PRO A 146 -9.50 8.71 17.10
C PRO A 146 -8.71 9.74 17.93
N VAL A 147 -7.51 10.07 17.46
CA VAL A 147 -6.60 11.02 18.11
C VAL A 147 -6.49 12.31 17.30
N GLN A 148 -6.32 12.18 15.97
CA GLN A 148 -6.11 13.32 15.09
C GLN A 148 -6.52 13.00 13.65
N ASP A 149 -6.95 14.03 12.93
CA ASP A 149 -7.13 14.03 11.48
C ASP A 149 -6.12 15.00 10.85
N VAL A 150 -5.43 14.53 9.80
CA VAL A 150 -4.45 15.34 9.06
C VAL A 150 -4.86 15.39 7.59
N SER A 151 -5.19 16.59 7.09
CA SER A 151 -5.50 16.78 5.67
C SER A 151 -4.20 16.86 4.87
N VAL A 152 -4.08 16.01 3.84
CA VAL A 152 -2.89 15.88 2.99
C VAL A 152 -3.28 15.96 1.52
N GLY A 153 -2.37 15.80 0.58
CA GLY A 153 -2.52 15.88 -0.87
C GLY A 153 -3.81 15.33 -1.51
N LEU A 154 -3.75 15.02 -2.77
CA LEU A 154 -4.87 14.48 -3.55
C LEU A 154 -4.59 13.05 -4.02
N GLY A 155 -5.59 12.17 -3.88
CA GLY A 155 -5.45 10.79 -4.31
C GLY A 155 -4.29 10.07 -3.63
N ALA A 156 -4.06 10.34 -2.34
CA ALA A 156 -2.89 9.87 -1.62
C ALA A 156 -2.88 8.35 -1.45
N HIS A 157 -1.68 7.76 -1.53
CA HIS A 157 -1.39 6.35 -1.33
C HIS A 157 -0.15 6.22 -0.45
N ASN A 158 -0.05 5.12 0.26
CA ASN A 158 1.05 4.82 1.16
C ASN A 158 1.45 5.96 2.11
N ILE A 159 1.70 5.59 3.35
CA ILE A 159 2.07 6.49 4.41
C ILE A 159 3.22 5.88 5.20
N PHE A 160 4.14 6.72 5.61
CA PHE A 160 5.23 6.37 6.49
C PHE A 160 5.44 7.48 7.51
N ARG A 161 5.68 7.12 8.76
CA ARG A 161 6.07 8.07 9.81
C ARG A 161 7.50 7.83 10.26
N GLN A 162 8.26 8.90 10.36
CA GLN A 162 9.53 8.93 11.06
C GLN A 162 9.56 10.16 11.97
N ASP A 163 9.74 9.94 13.27
CA ASP A 163 9.71 10.99 14.29
C ASP A 163 8.42 11.83 14.23
N GLN A 164 8.54 13.11 13.91
CA GLN A 164 7.41 14.04 13.76
C GLN A 164 6.97 14.23 12.31
N MET A 165 7.56 13.50 11.36
CA MET A 165 7.27 13.65 9.94
C MET A 165 6.39 12.52 9.42
N LEU A 166 5.35 12.87 8.66
CA LEU A 166 4.63 11.94 7.81
C LEU A 166 5.10 12.12 6.36
N TYR A 167 5.39 11.02 5.70
CA TYR A 167 5.74 10.95 4.28
C TYR A 167 4.63 10.22 3.54
N ILE A 168 4.13 10.81 2.45
CA ILE A 168 2.94 10.34 1.77
C ILE A 168 3.14 10.46 0.25
N CYS A 169 2.74 9.41 -0.49
CA CYS A 169 2.63 9.48 -1.95
C CYS A 169 1.35 10.22 -2.31
N SER A 170 1.42 11.42 -2.88
CA SER A 170 0.28 12.15 -3.41
C SER A 170 0.16 11.89 -4.91
N SER A 171 -0.64 10.86 -5.27
CA SER A 171 -0.66 10.36 -6.66
C SER A 171 -1.21 11.39 -7.64
N LEU A 172 -2.31 12.06 -7.32
CA LEU A 172 -2.92 13.04 -8.23
C LEU A 172 -2.15 14.37 -8.28
N ASP A 173 -1.42 14.73 -7.23
CA ASP A 173 -0.49 15.85 -7.24
C ASP A 173 0.86 15.47 -7.88
N ARG A 174 1.10 14.16 -8.11
CA ARG A 174 2.35 13.62 -8.69
C ARG A 174 3.58 13.99 -7.87
N ALA A 175 3.41 13.95 -6.56
CA ALA A 175 4.39 14.44 -5.60
C ALA A 175 4.53 13.52 -4.39
N MET A 176 5.65 13.66 -3.71
CA MET A 176 5.79 13.24 -2.32
C MET A 176 5.42 14.39 -1.41
N ILE A 177 4.72 14.09 -0.33
CA ILE A 177 4.40 15.06 0.72
C ILE A 177 5.17 14.68 1.98
N ARG A 178 5.81 15.67 2.58
CA ARG A 178 6.33 15.65 3.94
C ARG A 178 5.48 16.59 4.80
N TYR A 179 4.85 16.05 5.81
CA TYR A 179 4.01 16.78 6.76
C TYR A 179 4.63 16.73 8.15
N ASP A 180 4.91 17.87 8.73
CA ASP A 180 5.37 17.99 10.12
C ASP A 180 4.17 18.00 11.07
N LEU A 181 4.05 16.97 11.91
CA LEU A 181 2.96 16.82 12.89
C LEU A 181 2.96 17.92 13.96
N ARG A 182 4.11 18.54 14.24
CA ARG A 182 4.26 19.58 15.26
C ARG A 182 3.94 20.97 14.71
N SER A 183 4.62 21.38 13.62
CA SER A 183 4.41 22.70 13.01
C SER A 183 3.18 22.75 12.12
N LYS A 184 2.66 21.58 11.69
CA LYS A 184 1.60 21.41 10.69
C LYS A 184 1.98 21.91 9.29
N GLU A 185 3.26 22.08 9.05
CA GLU A 185 3.81 22.50 7.77
C GLU A 185 3.76 21.35 6.76
N ILE A 186 3.38 21.66 5.53
CA ILE A 186 3.39 20.74 4.39
C ILE A 186 4.49 21.19 3.45
N THR A 187 5.40 20.28 3.13
CA THR A 187 6.36 20.43 2.03
C THR A 187 6.03 19.42 0.94
N GLU A 188 5.94 19.91 -0.29
CA GLU A 188 5.62 19.10 -1.46
C GLU A 188 6.83 19.00 -2.38
N PHE A 189 7.17 17.77 -2.80
CA PHE A 189 8.30 17.46 -3.66
C PHE A 189 7.77 16.85 -4.95
N SER A 190 7.84 17.60 -6.06
CA SER A 190 7.44 17.09 -7.36
C SER A 190 8.37 15.98 -7.84
N LEU A 191 7.79 14.86 -8.27
CA LEU A 191 8.52 13.74 -8.84
C LEU A 191 8.36 13.74 -10.36
N LEU A 192 9.51 13.61 -11.08
CA LEU A 192 9.59 13.36 -12.53
C LEU A 192 8.39 13.84 -13.37
N GLY A 193 8.53 14.96 -14.02
CA GLY A 193 7.90 15.31 -15.31
C GLY A 193 6.40 15.07 -15.54
N GLY A 194 5.62 14.80 -14.51
CA GLY A 194 4.17 14.86 -14.60
C GLY A 194 3.43 13.67 -15.21
N GLU A 195 4.10 12.60 -15.62
CA GLU A 195 3.44 11.45 -16.26
C GLU A 195 3.23 10.23 -15.32
N TRP A 196 3.80 10.28 -14.10
CA TRP A 196 3.87 9.15 -13.20
C TRP A 196 3.12 9.39 -11.89
N LEU A 197 2.42 8.37 -11.44
CA LEU A 197 1.65 8.37 -10.19
C LEU A 197 2.44 7.63 -9.10
N PRO A 198 2.95 8.31 -8.06
CA PRO A 198 3.59 7.63 -6.93
C PRO A 198 2.56 6.83 -6.14
N ARG A 199 2.86 5.55 -5.87
CA ARG A 199 1.94 4.65 -5.16
C ARG A 199 2.61 3.77 -4.12
N GLY A 200 3.72 3.10 -4.47
CA GLY A 200 4.48 2.29 -3.54
C GLY A 200 5.49 3.13 -2.77
N LEU A 201 5.70 2.86 -1.48
CA LEU A 201 6.66 3.59 -0.65
C LEU A 201 7.35 2.64 0.33
N ALA A 202 8.68 2.62 0.28
CA ALA A 202 9.53 2.02 1.30
C ALA A 202 10.63 2.98 1.72
N LYS A 203 11.12 2.85 2.96
CA LYS A 203 12.20 3.68 3.53
C LYS A 203 13.29 2.77 4.06
N GLY A 204 14.47 2.87 3.48
CA GLY A 204 15.70 2.31 4.03
C GLY A 204 16.38 3.27 4.98
N ASN A 205 17.64 2.98 5.33
CA ASN A 205 18.37 3.76 6.31
C ASN A 205 18.53 5.24 5.89
N ASP A 206 18.88 5.50 4.62
CA ASP A 206 19.20 6.84 4.10
C ASP A 206 18.44 7.19 2.81
N ARG A 207 17.46 6.36 2.40
CA ARG A 207 16.84 6.46 1.06
C ARG A 207 15.38 6.09 1.09
N PHE A 208 14.63 6.75 0.20
CA PHE A 208 13.30 6.31 -0.15
C PHE A 208 13.31 5.49 -1.45
N TYR A 209 12.41 4.52 -1.51
CA TYR A 209 12.12 3.69 -2.68
C TYR A 209 10.65 3.91 -3.03
N ILE A 210 10.41 4.50 -4.20
CA ILE A 210 9.08 4.95 -4.59
C ILE A 210 8.67 4.24 -5.86
N GLY A 211 7.56 3.52 -5.79
CA GLY A 211 6.93 2.88 -6.93
C GLY A 211 6.11 3.89 -7.72
N LEU A 212 6.37 3.97 -9.01
CA LEU A 212 5.70 4.84 -9.94
C LEU A 212 4.87 4.02 -10.92
N SER A 213 3.61 4.35 -11.07
CA SER A 213 2.68 3.74 -12.03
C SER A 213 2.38 4.74 -13.14
N ALA A 214 2.35 4.27 -14.40
CA ALA A 214 1.92 5.12 -15.51
C ALA A 214 0.45 5.54 -15.35
N GLU A 215 0.12 6.75 -15.76
CA GLU A 215 -1.26 7.21 -15.84
C GLU A 215 -2.01 6.46 -16.94
N GLY A 216 -3.30 6.18 -16.72
CA GLY A 216 -4.14 5.50 -17.69
C GLY A 216 -5.54 5.28 -17.16
N THR A 217 -6.44 4.90 -18.05
CA THR A 217 -7.80 4.49 -17.70
C THR A 217 -7.79 3.25 -16.79
N ARG A 218 -8.88 3.02 -16.07
CA ARG A 218 -9.00 1.82 -15.22
C ARG A 218 -8.74 0.51 -15.99
N GLN A 219 -9.13 0.45 -17.26
CA GLN A 219 -8.93 -0.73 -18.09
C GLN A 219 -7.47 -0.91 -18.48
N GLU A 220 -6.78 0.15 -18.85
CA GLU A 220 -5.34 0.14 -19.17
C GLU A 220 -4.51 -0.22 -17.94
N ARG A 221 -4.86 0.34 -16.78
CA ARG A 221 -4.18 0.05 -15.51
C ARG A 221 -4.27 -1.42 -15.08
N HIS A 222 -5.28 -2.16 -15.53
CA HIS A 222 -5.38 -3.61 -15.33
C HIS A 222 -4.62 -4.43 -16.39
N GLY A 223 -4.04 -3.77 -17.40
CA GLY A 223 -3.17 -4.35 -18.40
C GLY A 223 -1.68 -4.30 -17.98
N ARG A 224 -0.82 -4.52 -18.96
CA ARG A 224 0.64 -4.44 -18.80
C ARG A 224 1.14 -3.01 -19.02
N MET A 225 0.72 -2.07 -18.20
CA MET A 225 1.29 -0.74 -18.23
C MET A 225 2.73 -0.75 -17.68
N PRO A 226 3.58 0.18 -18.14
CA PRO A 226 4.91 0.32 -17.58
C PRO A 226 4.82 0.82 -16.13
N GLY A 227 5.78 0.41 -15.33
CA GLY A 227 6.02 0.90 -13.98
C GLY A 227 7.49 1.25 -13.81
N LYS A 228 7.79 2.01 -12.78
CA LYS A 228 9.17 2.34 -12.38
C LYS A 228 9.33 2.19 -10.89
N LEU A 229 10.55 1.89 -10.49
CA LEU A 229 11.00 2.07 -9.12
C LEU A 229 12.08 3.14 -9.12
N ILE A 230 11.89 4.22 -8.39
CA ILE A 230 12.92 5.23 -8.17
C ILE A 230 13.49 5.09 -6.77
N ARG A 231 14.77 5.37 -6.66
CA ARG A 231 15.50 5.51 -5.41
C ARG A 231 15.88 6.99 -5.25
N THR A 232 15.57 7.57 -4.10
CA THR A 232 15.84 8.98 -3.81
C THR A 232 16.63 9.13 -2.52
N ASN A 233 17.23 10.29 -2.33
CA ASN A 233 17.72 10.74 -1.02
C ASN A 233 16.55 11.19 -0.13
N GLU A 234 16.84 11.73 1.05
CA GLU A 234 15.84 12.21 2.01
C GLU A 234 15.09 13.48 1.56
N ASP A 235 15.62 14.21 0.61
CA ASP A 235 15.00 15.39 -0.02
C ASP A 235 14.25 15.04 -1.31
N PHE A 236 14.05 13.75 -1.57
CA PHE A 236 13.40 13.20 -2.76
C PHE A 236 14.09 13.52 -4.09
N GLU A 237 15.37 13.88 -4.08
CA GLU A 237 16.18 13.95 -5.29
C GLU A 237 16.47 12.53 -5.79
N ILE A 238 16.23 12.30 -7.08
CA ILE A 238 16.37 10.98 -7.68
C ILE A 238 17.84 10.61 -7.82
N ILE A 239 18.22 9.49 -7.22
CA ILE A 239 19.55 8.89 -7.32
C ILE A 239 19.60 7.89 -8.47
N ASP A 240 18.52 7.11 -8.63
CA ASP A 240 18.49 5.98 -9.54
C ASP A 240 17.05 5.62 -9.94
N THR A 241 16.90 5.00 -11.12
CA THR A 241 15.62 4.56 -11.67
C THR A 241 15.74 3.17 -12.25
N VAL A 242 14.80 2.30 -11.90
CA VAL A 242 14.66 0.95 -12.45
C VAL A 242 13.36 0.86 -13.22
N GLU A 243 13.44 0.59 -14.53
CA GLU A 243 12.27 0.33 -15.36
C GLU A 243 11.70 -1.07 -15.04
N LEU A 244 10.38 -1.16 -14.94
CA LEU A 244 9.65 -2.38 -14.64
C LEU A 244 8.73 -2.70 -15.83
N ASP A 245 9.33 -3.08 -16.95
CA ASP A 245 8.62 -3.35 -18.19
C ASP A 245 7.61 -4.49 -18.04
N GLY A 246 6.37 -4.22 -18.41
CA GLY A 246 5.29 -5.19 -18.37
C GLY A 246 4.89 -5.67 -16.98
N ALA A 247 5.41 -5.05 -15.92
CA ALA A 247 5.04 -5.39 -14.53
C ALA A 247 3.67 -4.84 -14.13
N GLY A 248 3.12 -3.89 -14.89
CA GLY A 248 1.86 -3.22 -14.55
C GLY A 248 2.05 -2.14 -13.49
N GLN A 249 1.01 -1.88 -12.71
CA GLN A 249 1.07 -0.89 -11.65
C GLN A 249 1.95 -1.33 -10.49
N VAL A 250 2.75 -0.40 -9.96
CA VAL A 250 3.53 -0.60 -8.74
C VAL A 250 2.68 -0.14 -7.55
N ASN A 251 1.87 -1.04 -7.01
CA ASN A 251 0.94 -0.72 -5.92
C ASN A 251 1.61 -0.71 -4.55
N GLU A 252 2.69 -1.47 -4.39
CA GLU A 252 3.40 -1.63 -3.13
C GLU A 252 4.90 -1.79 -3.37
N VAL A 253 5.71 -1.22 -2.50
CA VAL A 253 7.17 -1.39 -2.45
C VAL A 253 7.56 -1.73 -1.03
N ARG A 254 8.43 -2.71 -0.85
CA ARG A 254 8.96 -3.14 0.45
C ARG A 254 10.42 -3.51 0.37
N LEU A 255 11.16 -3.24 1.43
CA LEU A 255 12.56 -3.64 1.57
C LEU A 255 12.64 -4.97 2.33
N ILE A 256 13.40 -5.91 1.80
CA ILE A 256 13.63 -7.22 2.43
C ILE A 256 15.12 -7.49 2.73
N SER A 257 16.01 -6.60 2.30
CA SER A 257 17.46 -6.69 2.55
C SER A 257 17.93 -5.87 3.75
N GLU A 258 17.10 -4.97 4.21
CA GLU A 258 17.34 -4.09 5.36
C GLU A 258 16.03 -3.74 6.06
N LEU A 259 16.08 -3.03 7.19
CA LEU A 259 14.88 -2.54 7.86
C LEU A 259 14.04 -1.70 6.89
N ASP A 260 12.80 -2.11 6.66
CA ASP A 260 11.80 -1.31 5.98
C ASP A 260 11.14 -0.36 6.98
N GLY A 261 11.63 0.88 7.02
CA GLY A 261 11.13 1.90 7.94
C GLY A 261 9.67 2.25 7.69
N ALA A 262 9.21 2.22 6.43
CA ALA A 262 7.82 2.49 6.09
C ALA A 262 6.85 1.42 6.61
N HIS A 263 7.35 0.25 6.92
CA HIS A 263 6.58 -0.88 7.46
C HIS A 263 6.95 -1.20 8.92
N ASN A 264 7.97 -0.53 9.45
CA ASN A 264 8.54 -0.74 10.77
C ASN A 264 8.85 -2.23 11.05
N LYS A 265 9.46 -2.89 10.08
CA LYS A 265 9.79 -4.31 10.14
C LYS A 265 11.20 -4.59 9.65
N VAL A 266 11.88 -5.45 10.38
CA VAL A 266 13.11 -6.05 9.90
C VAL A 266 12.80 -7.20 8.94
N PRO A 267 13.67 -7.43 7.97
CA PRO A 267 13.61 -8.62 7.12
C PRO A 267 13.69 -9.91 7.95
N PHE A 268 13.17 -10.97 7.43
CA PHE A 268 13.18 -12.30 8.02
C PHE A 268 14.53 -13.03 7.83
#